data_d245a8f5c290eafe227765004e3551bc
#
_entry.id   d245a8f5c290eafe227765004e3551bc
#
_cell.length_a   1.000
_cell.length_b   1.000
_cell.length_c   1.000
_cell.angle_alpha   90.00
_cell.angle_beta   90.00
_cell.angle_gamma   90.00
#
_symmetry.space_group_name_H-M   'P 1'
#
loop_
_entity.id
_entity.type
_entity.pdbx_description
1 polymer ?
#
loop_
_entity_poly.entity_id
_entity_poly.type
_entity_poly.pdbx_seq_one_letter_code
_entity_poly.pdbx_strand_id
1 'polypeptide(L)'
;MHMMGDLVIPDERILKALRNSRLAENLRDFEINVLTGLFTVQYYEARELVAELDNDEMRDALMILIEGEIDVSAMVDDEPVSLHLAVPGDLARIISFVGGDMMNVSVRIAVKKESAVLLLQRSKLETLLHSHPSIVYSVMRNLVRYVHGVARRKNAEKEEMSNYFYCMHGRY
;
A
#
# COMPACT_ATOMS: atom_id res chain seq x y z
N MET A 1 24.78 -11.04 -8.96
CA MET A 1 24.01 -11.17 -10.20
C MET A 1 23.23 -12.47 -10.10
N HIS A 2 22.07 -12.43 -9.45
CA HIS A 2 21.16 -13.58 -9.38
C HIS A 2 20.19 -13.45 -10.53
N MET A 3 20.35 -14.31 -11.52
CA MET A 3 19.32 -14.50 -12.54
C MET A 3 18.20 -15.33 -11.89
N MET A 4 17.16 -14.66 -11.41
CA MET A 4 15.89 -15.32 -11.17
C MET A 4 15.22 -15.48 -12.52
N GLY A 5 14.83 -16.74 -12.82
CA GLY A 5 14.11 -17.04 -14.03
C GLY A 5 12.84 -16.20 -14.13
N ASP A 6 12.45 -15.91 -15.36
CA ASP A 6 11.27 -15.12 -15.73
C ASP A 6 9.98 -15.68 -15.12
N LEU A 7 9.71 -15.36 -13.85
CA LEU A 7 8.39 -15.51 -13.25
C LEU A 7 7.53 -14.36 -13.77
N VAL A 8 6.99 -14.54 -14.96
CA VAL A 8 6.00 -13.61 -15.52
C VAL A 8 4.68 -13.89 -14.83
N ILE A 9 4.25 -12.96 -13.96
CA ILE A 9 2.90 -13.04 -13.39
C ILE A 9 1.90 -12.82 -14.53
N PRO A 10 0.91 -13.72 -14.69
CA PRO A 10 -0.14 -13.54 -15.68
C PRO A 10 -0.90 -12.22 -15.45
N ASP A 11 -1.17 -11.50 -16.52
CA ASP A 11 -1.93 -10.22 -16.49
C ASP A 11 -3.25 -10.33 -15.71
N GLU A 12 -3.88 -11.50 -15.72
CA GLU A 12 -5.08 -11.77 -14.92
C GLU A 12 -4.88 -11.60 -13.42
N ARG A 13 -3.74 -12.00 -12.86
CA ARG A 13 -3.44 -11.83 -11.42
C ARG A 13 -3.23 -10.36 -11.08
N ILE A 14 -2.55 -9.63 -11.95
CA ILE A 14 -2.35 -8.18 -11.82
C ILE A 14 -3.70 -7.47 -11.83
N LEU A 15 -4.53 -7.74 -12.82
CA LEU A 15 -5.86 -7.15 -12.94
C LEU A 15 -6.75 -7.51 -11.75
N LYS A 16 -6.69 -8.76 -11.28
CA LYS A 16 -7.44 -9.21 -10.11
C LYS A 16 -7.00 -8.47 -8.84
N ALA A 17 -5.70 -8.36 -8.58
CA ALA A 17 -5.19 -7.62 -7.45
C ALA A 17 -5.60 -6.14 -7.51
N LEU A 18 -5.48 -5.51 -8.67
CA LEU A 18 -5.87 -4.12 -8.87
C LEU A 18 -7.37 -3.91 -8.65
N ARG A 19 -8.23 -4.78 -9.20
CA ARG A 19 -9.69 -4.71 -9.02
C ARG A 19 -10.13 -4.94 -7.57
N ASN A 20 -9.43 -5.79 -6.83
CA ASN A 20 -9.70 -6.04 -5.42
C ASN A 20 -9.20 -4.88 -4.52
N SER A 21 -8.30 -4.07 -5.03
CA SER A 21 -7.73 -2.95 -4.30
C SER A 21 -8.74 -1.81 -4.14
N ARG A 22 -8.73 -1.18 -2.96
CA ARG A 22 -9.47 0.06 -2.72
C ARG A 22 -9.06 1.21 -3.65
N LEU A 23 -7.85 1.14 -4.21
CA LEU A 23 -7.38 2.10 -5.21
C LEU A 23 -8.32 2.18 -6.42
N ALA A 24 -8.76 1.01 -6.90
CA ALA A 24 -9.55 0.88 -8.13
C ALA A 24 -11.07 0.95 -7.88
N GLU A 25 -11.50 1.28 -6.68
CA GLU A 25 -12.92 1.36 -6.33
C GLU A 25 -13.66 2.36 -7.25
N ASN A 26 -14.72 1.89 -7.91
CA ASN A 26 -15.54 2.65 -8.87
C ASN A 26 -14.82 3.10 -10.15
N LEU A 27 -13.64 2.58 -10.45
CA LEU A 27 -13.01 2.77 -11.75
C LEU A 27 -13.63 1.83 -12.78
N ARG A 28 -13.79 2.35 -14.00
CA ARG A 28 -14.27 1.56 -15.15
C ARG A 28 -13.14 0.71 -15.73
N ASP A 29 -13.48 -0.34 -16.46
CA ASP A 29 -12.50 -1.27 -17.02
C ASP A 29 -11.40 -0.59 -17.85
N PHE A 30 -11.75 0.41 -18.66
CA PHE A 30 -10.76 1.13 -19.44
C PHE A 30 -9.82 1.97 -18.57
N GLU A 31 -10.31 2.54 -17.45
CA GLU A 31 -9.50 3.31 -16.49
C GLU A 31 -8.52 2.39 -15.75
N ILE A 32 -8.98 1.19 -15.39
CA ILE A 32 -8.13 0.15 -14.80
C ILE A 32 -7.04 -0.27 -15.79
N ASN A 33 -7.37 -0.45 -17.06
CA ASN A 33 -6.39 -0.80 -18.10
C ASN A 33 -5.34 0.30 -18.28
N VAL A 34 -5.73 1.56 -18.27
CA VAL A 34 -4.79 2.70 -18.31
C VAL A 34 -3.86 2.67 -17.10
N LEU A 35 -4.41 2.47 -15.90
CA LEU A 35 -3.61 2.37 -14.67
C LEU A 35 -2.64 1.19 -14.69
N THR A 36 -3.08 0.04 -15.18
CA THR A 36 -2.23 -1.18 -15.24
C THR A 36 -0.92 -0.92 -15.95
N GLY A 37 -0.92 -0.10 -17.00
CA GLY A 37 0.29 0.27 -17.75
C GLY A 37 1.29 1.13 -16.97
N LEU A 38 0.91 1.69 -15.82
CA LEU A 38 1.77 2.53 -14.99
C LEU A 38 2.49 1.75 -13.88
N PHE A 39 2.04 0.54 -13.57
CA PHE A 39 2.61 -0.27 -12.52
C PHE A 39 3.84 -1.03 -12.99
N THR A 40 4.75 -1.26 -12.04
CA THR A 40 5.83 -2.23 -12.17
C THR A 40 5.61 -3.36 -11.18
N VAL A 41 5.97 -4.59 -11.58
CA VAL A 41 5.90 -5.77 -10.71
C VAL A 41 7.25 -5.94 -10.02
N GLN A 42 7.23 -6.12 -8.71
CA GLN A 42 8.40 -6.42 -7.90
C GLN A 42 8.18 -7.75 -7.17
N TYR A 43 9.22 -8.59 -7.17
CA TYR A 43 9.26 -9.87 -6.47
C TYR A 43 10.14 -9.80 -5.25
N TYR A 44 9.73 -10.48 -4.19
CA TYR A 44 10.49 -10.60 -2.94
C TYR A 44 10.56 -12.05 -2.51
N GLU A 45 11.75 -12.46 -2.05
CA GLU A 45 11.95 -13.77 -1.46
C GLU A 45 11.47 -13.80 0.00
N ALA A 46 11.08 -14.99 0.46
CA ALA A 46 10.72 -15.18 1.87
C ALA A 46 11.91 -14.82 2.78
N ARG A 47 11.63 -14.10 3.87
CA ARG A 47 12.58 -13.57 4.85
C ARG A 47 13.44 -12.39 4.37
N GLU A 48 13.16 -11.85 3.21
CA GLU A 48 13.79 -10.62 2.74
C GLU A 48 13.40 -9.43 3.63
N LEU A 49 14.37 -8.56 3.90
CA LEU A 49 14.16 -7.30 4.60
C LEU A 49 14.57 -6.17 3.65
N VAL A 50 13.61 -5.33 3.31
CA VAL A 50 13.85 -4.20 2.40
C VAL A 50 13.63 -2.90 3.16
N ALA A 51 14.65 -2.03 3.14
CA ALA A 51 14.54 -0.67 3.63
C ALA A 51 14.25 0.28 2.44
N GLU A 52 13.33 1.21 2.63
CA GLU A 52 12.92 2.18 1.58
C GLU A 52 14.08 3.01 1.05
N LEU A 53 15.03 3.36 1.94
CA LEU A 53 16.18 4.23 1.61
C LEU A 53 17.16 3.61 0.61
N ASP A 54 17.12 2.30 0.42
CA ASP A 54 18.08 1.57 -0.41
C ASP A 54 17.57 1.34 -1.85
N ASN A 55 16.33 1.76 -2.16
CA ASN A 55 15.72 1.50 -3.45
C ASN A 55 14.96 2.72 -4.00
N ASP A 56 15.51 3.36 -5.03
CA ASP A 56 14.89 4.52 -5.67
C ASP A 56 13.53 4.20 -6.32
N GLU A 57 13.30 2.96 -6.75
CA GLU A 57 12.01 2.54 -7.31
C GLU A 57 10.91 2.50 -6.26
N MET A 58 11.28 2.32 -5.01
CA MET A 58 10.37 2.31 -3.87
C MET A 58 10.05 3.72 -3.36
N ARG A 59 10.87 4.72 -3.70
CA ARG A 59 10.65 6.10 -3.28
C ARG A 59 9.36 6.62 -3.90
N ASP A 60 8.49 7.21 -3.07
CA ASP A 60 7.19 7.75 -3.50
C ASP A 60 6.29 6.75 -4.24
N ALA A 61 6.50 5.46 -4.03
CA ALA A 61 5.70 4.42 -4.65
C ALA A 61 4.62 3.88 -3.71
N LEU A 62 3.41 3.76 -4.25
CA LEU A 62 2.33 2.99 -3.67
C LEU A 62 2.57 1.50 -3.92
N MET A 63 2.23 0.65 -2.96
CA MET A 63 2.37 -0.78 -3.06
C MET A 63 0.99 -1.47 -3.00
N ILE A 64 0.76 -2.42 -3.90
CA ILE A 64 -0.41 -3.30 -3.89
C ILE A 64 0.07 -4.75 -3.90
N LEU A 65 -0.41 -5.56 -2.95
CA LEU A 65 -0.07 -6.97 -2.90
C LEU A 65 -0.76 -7.73 -4.05
N ILE A 66 -0.01 -8.52 -4.81
CA ILE A 66 -0.53 -9.48 -5.79
C ILE A 66 -0.71 -10.83 -5.13
N GLU A 67 0.33 -11.31 -4.48
CA GLU A 67 0.35 -12.59 -3.76
C GLU A 67 1.45 -12.60 -2.70
N GLY A 68 1.33 -13.50 -1.73
CA GLY A 68 2.29 -13.66 -0.64
C GLY A 68 1.85 -13.04 0.68
N GLU A 69 2.83 -12.69 1.52
CA GLU A 69 2.57 -12.15 2.86
C GLU A 69 3.73 -11.23 3.27
N ILE A 70 3.40 -9.96 3.55
CA ILE A 70 4.38 -8.89 3.81
C ILE A 70 3.92 -8.07 5.01
N ASP A 71 4.85 -7.76 5.92
CA ASP A 71 4.67 -6.75 6.95
C ASP A 71 5.38 -5.46 6.55
N VAL A 72 4.65 -4.36 6.53
CA VAL A 72 5.18 -3.02 6.30
C VAL A 72 5.12 -2.26 7.62
N SER A 73 6.26 -1.83 8.12
CA SER A 73 6.38 -1.10 9.38
C SER A 73 7.03 0.27 9.18
N ALA A 74 6.58 1.24 9.95
CA ALA A 74 7.12 2.59 9.97
C ALA A 74 7.13 3.13 11.38
N MET A 75 8.05 4.04 11.67
CA MET A 75 8.03 4.84 12.91
C MET A 75 7.31 6.15 12.62
N VAL A 76 6.23 6.41 13.32
CA VAL A 76 5.45 7.65 13.24
C VAL A 76 5.37 8.26 14.64
N ASP A 77 5.92 9.45 14.84
CA ASP A 77 5.95 10.12 16.16
C ASP A 77 6.50 9.21 17.28
N ASP A 78 7.60 8.51 17.01
CA ASP A 78 8.24 7.53 17.90
C ASP A 78 7.37 6.30 18.25
N GLU A 79 6.22 6.14 17.64
CA GLU A 79 5.40 4.94 17.76
C GLU A 79 5.58 4.02 16.54
N PRO A 80 5.83 2.71 16.73
CA PRO A 80 5.88 1.76 15.63
C PRO A 80 4.47 1.51 15.10
N VAL A 81 4.27 1.74 13.81
CA VAL A 81 3.05 1.40 13.08
C VAL A 81 3.38 0.27 12.12
N SER A 82 2.64 -0.82 12.18
CA SER A 82 2.80 -1.93 11.24
C SER A 82 1.48 -2.25 10.54
N LEU A 83 1.61 -2.64 9.28
CA LEU A 83 0.51 -3.06 8.43
C LEU A 83 0.84 -4.42 7.84
N HIS A 84 -0.03 -5.40 8.05
CA HIS A 84 0.08 -6.73 7.52
C HIS A 84 -0.69 -6.85 6.22
N LEU A 85 -0.01 -7.26 5.15
CA LEU A 85 -0.58 -7.49 3.82
C LEU A 85 -0.59 -8.99 3.56
N ALA A 86 -1.78 -9.57 3.35
CA ALA A 86 -1.95 -10.99 3.11
C ALA A 86 -3.01 -11.31 2.05
N VAL A 87 -3.79 -10.32 1.65
CA VAL A 87 -4.87 -10.48 0.67
C VAL A 87 -4.52 -9.74 -0.61
N PRO A 88 -4.66 -10.38 -1.80
CA PRO A 88 -4.45 -9.70 -3.07
C PRO A 88 -5.29 -8.43 -3.17
N GLY A 89 -4.65 -7.30 -3.42
CA GLY A 89 -5.26 -5.98 -3.44
C GLY A 89 -5.01 -5.13 -2.18
N ASP A 90 -4.39 -5.69 -1.14
CA ASP A 90 -3.98 -4.93 0.04
C ASP A 90 -3.01 -3.80 -0.34
N LEU A 91 -3.24 -2.63 0.25
CA LEU A 91 -2.50 -1.40 -0.03
C LEU A 91 -1.52 -1.07 1.09
N ALA A 92 -0.33 -0.63 0.72
CA ALA A 92 0.66 -0.06 1.63
C ALA A 92 1.37 1.16 1.03
N ARG A 93 2.07 1.91 1.88
CA ARG A 93 2.92 3.05 1.52
C ARG A 93 2.15 4.25 0.95
N ILE A 94 0.88 4.39 1.32
CA ILE A 94 0.05 5.50 0.85
C ILE A 94 0.62 6.85 1.31
N ILE A 95 1.12 6.94 2.54
CA ILE A 95 1.68 8.18 3.10
C ILE A 95 2.90 8.62 2.31
N SER A 96 3.83 7.70 2.03
CA SER A 96 5.01 7.98 1.18
C SER A 96 4.60 8.42 -0.23
N PHE A 97 3.58 7.77 -0.78
CA PHE A 97 3.08 8.10 -2.12
C PHE A 97 2.43 9.49 -2.21
N VAL A 98 1.64 9.88 -1.21
CA VAL A 98 0.88 11.15 -1.20
C VAL A 98 1.67 12.29 -0.56
N GLY A 99 2.39 12.01 0.52
CA GLY A 99 3.04 13.02 1.35
C GLY A 99 4.41 13.47 0.86
N GLY A 100 5.03 12.72 -0.01
CA GLY A 100 6.36 13.05 -0.55
C GLY A 100 7.40 13.39 0.53
N ASP A 101 8.19 14.39 0.26
CA ASP A 101 9.41 14.74 1.01
C ASP A 101 9.19 15.29 2.43
N MET A 102 7.95 15.52 2.84
CA MET A 102 7.65 16.15 4.12
C MET A 102 7.62 15.20 5.31
N MET A 103 7.63 13.90 5.07
CA MET A 103 7.62 12.91 6.15
C MET A 103 8.86 12.01 6.03
N ASN A 104 9.87 12.27 6.86
CA ASN A 104 11.01 11.37 7.07
C ASN A 104 10.55 10.09 7.82
N VAL A 105 9.66 9.33 7.20
CA VAL A 105 9.19 8.07 7.75
C VAL A 105 10.05 6.96 7.17
N SER A 106 10.90 6.36 7.99
CA SER A 106 11.66 5.18 7.61
C SER A 106 10.72 3.97 7.54
N VAL A 107 10.42 3.52 6.34
CA VAL A 107 9.59 2.33 6.12
C VAL A 107 10.47 1.10 5.97
N ARG A 108 10.09 0.02 6.65
CA ARG A 108 10.71 -1.30 6.54
C ARG A 108 9.68 -2.30 6.04
N ILE A 109 10.12 -3.16 5.15
CA ILE A 109 9.31 -4.25 4.60
C ILE A 109 9.94 -5.57 5.04
N ALA A 110 9.18 -6.40 5.74
CA ALA A 110 9.56 -7.75 6.12
C ALA A 110 8.71 -8.76 5.36
N VAL A 111 9.33 -9.52 4.50
CA VAL A 111 8.66 -10.52 3.66
C VAL A 111 8.51 -11.82 4.44
N LYS A 112 7.27 -12.23 4.71
CA LYS A 112 6.98 -13.47 5.46
C LYS A 112 6.97 -14.71 4.56
N LYS A 113 6.42 -14.56 3.37
CA LYS A 113 6.37 -15.56 2.31
C LYS A 113 6.84 -14.95 1.01
N GLU A 114 7.31 -15.77 0.09
CA GLU A 114 7.56 -15.35 -1.28
C GLU A 114 6.38 -14.52 -1.79
N SER A 115 6.66 -13.31 -2.25
CA SER A 115 5.63 -12.32 -2.52
C SER A 115 5.87 -11.57 -3.81
N ALA A 116 4.77 -11.15 -4.42
CA ALA A 116 4.79 -10.26 -5.56
C ALA A 116 3.89 -9.05 -5.29
N VAL A 117 4.35 -7.88 -5.68
CA VAL A 117 3.65 -6.62 -5.50
C VAL A 117 3.64 -5.79 -6.76
N LEU A 118 2.63 -4.94 -6.89
CA LEU A 118 2.59 -3.83 -7.85
C LEU A 118 3.12 -2.57 -7.18
N LEU A 119 4.00 -1.87 -7.86
CA LEU A 119 4.48 -0.55 -7.47
C LEU A 119 4.00 0.51 -8.46
N LEU A 120 3.35 1.55 -7.93
CA LEU A 120 2.97 2.74 -8.68
C LEU A 120 3.76 3.93 -8.16
N GLN A 121 4.70 4.44 -8.93
CA GLN A 121 5.39 5.68 -8.61
C GLN A 121 4.46 6.88 -8.80
N ARG A 122 4.50 7.85 -7.87
CA ARG A 122 3.70 9.09 -7.96
C ARG A 122 3.91 9.80 -9.29
N SER A 123 5.16 9.93 -9.74
CA SER A 123 5.50 10.58 -11.00
C SER A 123 4.82 9.93 -12.21
N LYS A 124 4.65 8.59 -12.20
CA LYS A 124 3.92 7.89 -13.26
C LYS A 124 2.42 8.22 -13.25
N LEU A 125 1.79 8.29 -12.07
CA LEU A 125 0.39 8.72 -11.97
C LEU A 125 0.23 10.16 -12.46
N GLU A 126 1.16 11.03 -12.12
CA GLU A 126 1.15 12.46 -12.52
C GLU A 126 1.21 12.64 -14.04
N THR A 127 1.75 11.69 -14.80
CA THR A 127 1.72 11.75 -16.28
C THR A 127 0.29 11.75 -16.83
N LEU A 128 -0.68 11.23 -16.07
CA LEU A 128 -2.08 11.22 -16.48
C LEU A 128 -2.83 12.54 -16.22
N LEU A 129 -2.23 13.52 -15.53
CA LEU A 129 -2.90 14.77 -15.17
C LEU A 129 -3.48 15.51 -16.37
N HIS A 130 -2.81 15.46 -17.53
CA HIS A 130 -3.26 16.14 -18.72
C HIS A 130 -4.13 15.27 -19.63
N SER A 131 -3.91 13.96 -19.66
CA SER A 131 -4.63 13.04 -20.55
C SER A 131 -5.86 12.41 -19.91
N HIS A 132 -5.78 12.06 -18.64
CA HIS A 132 -6.85 11.35 -17.91
C HIS A 132 -7.02 11.89 -16.48
N PRO A 133 -7.31 13.18 -16.29
CA PRO A 133 -7.39 13.80 -14.95
C PRO A 133 -8.44 13.15 -14.06
N SER A 134 -9.51 12.59 -14.62
CA SER A 134 -10.54 11.88 -13.88
C SER A 134 -10.01 10.62 -13.18
N ILE A 135 -9.07 9.91 -13.80
CA ILE A 135 -8.41 8.74 -13.20
C ILE A 135 -7.59 9.18 -11.99
N VAL A 136 -6.76 10.22 -12.17
CA VAL A 136 -5.93 10.75 -11.07
C VAL A 136 -6.80 11.18 -9.89
N TYR A 137 -7.87 11.94 -10.17
CA TYR A 137 -8.82 12.36 -9.14
C TYR A 137 -9.45 11.18 -8.40
N SER A 138 -9.92 10.17 -9.12
CA SER A 138 -10.57 9.00 -8.54
C SER A 138 -9.60 8.19 -7.67
N VAL A 139 -8.37 7.97 -8.16
CA VAL A 139 -7.31 7.29 -7.42
C VAL A 139 -7.01 8.03 -6.12
N MET A 140 -6.74 9.33 -6.17
CA MET A 140 -6.41 10.13 -4.99
C MET A 140 -7.58 10.17 -4.00
N ARG A 141 -8.81 10.33 -4.48
CA ARG A 141 -10.02 10.27 -3.66
C ARG A 141 -10.16 8.94 -2.94
N ASN A 142 -9.93 7.83 -3.63
CA ASN A 142 -10.01 6.49 -3.07
C ASN A 142 -8.95 6.26 -1.99
N LEU A 143 -7.72 6.74 -2.20
CA LEU A 143 -6.66 6.69 -1.20
C LEU A 143 -7.01 7.49 0.06
N VAL A 144 -7.52 8.70 -0.09
CA VAL A 144 -7.95 9.52 1.06
C VAL A 144 -9.06 8.83 1.85
N ARG A 145 -10.05 8.25 1.16
CA ARG A 145 -11.15 7.50 1.79
C ARG A 145 -10.62 6.27 2.54
N TYR A 146 -9.67 5.56 1.95
CA TYR A 146 -9.06 4.40 2.59
C TYR A 146 -8.32 4.78 3.88
N VAL A 147 -7.45 5.80 3.84
CA VAL A 147 -6.71 6.28 5.01
C VAL A 147 -7.65 6.76 6.10
N HIS A 148 -8.69 7.51 5.73
CA HIS A 148 -9.70 7.98 6.68
C HIS A 148 -10.46 6.80 7.34
N GLY A 149 -10.79 5.77 6.56
CA GLY A 149 -11.42 4.55 7.08
C GLY A 149 -10.53 3.76 8.05
N VAL A 150 -9.23 3.69 7.77
CA VAL A 150 -8.24 3.07 8.66
C VAL A 150 -8.09 3.86 9.96
N ALA A 151 -7.98 5.19 9.87
CA ALA A 151 -7.88 6.06 11.05
C ALA A 151 -9.11 5.95 11.95
N ARG A 152 -10.30 5.93 11.38
CA ARG A 152 -11.55 5.75 12.16
C ARG A 152 -11.59 4.42 12.91
N ARG A 153 -11.18 3.32 12.28
CA ARG A 153 -11.14 2.01 12.94
C ARG A 153 -10.17 2.00 14.10
N LYS A 154 -8.95 2.54 13.92
CA LYS A 154 -7.97 2.63 15.01
C LYS A 154 -8.43 3.51 16.17
N ASN A 155 -9.12 4.60 15.89
CA ASN A 155 -9.69 5.45 16.96
C ASN A 155 -10.81 4.73 17.70
N ALA A 156 -11.71 4.01 17.04
CA ALA A 156 -12.73 3.21 17.66
C ALA A 156 -12.14 2.11 18.56
N GLU A 157 -11.10 1.41 18.11
CA GLU A 157 -10.39 0.41 18.91
C GLU A 157 -9.73 1.03 20.15
N LYS A 158 -9.12 2.22 20.03
CA LYS A 158 -8.56 2.95 21.18
C LYS A 158 -9.64 3.39 22.16
N GLU A 159 -10.79 3.85 21.71
CA GLU A 159 -11.92 4.24 22.54
C GLU A 159 -12.52 3.03 23.26
N GLU A 160 -12.71 1.90 22.60
CA GLU A 160 -13.17 0.66 23.21
C GLU A 160 -12.19 0.17 24.27
N MET A 161 -10.90 0.18 24.00
CA MET A 161 -9.87 -0.19 24.97
C MET A 161 -9.84 0.77 26.16
N SER A 162 -9.96 2.08 25.93
CA SER A 162 -10.05 3.09 26.98
C SER A 162 -11.28 2.86 27.87
N ASN A 163 -12.45 2.64 27.26
CA ASN A 163 -13.69 2.34 27.98
C ASN A 163 -13.57 1.04 28.76
N TYR A 164 -12.92 0.02 28.24
CA TYR A 164 -12.67 -1.23 28.94
C TYR A 164 -11.80 -1.03 30.19
N PHE A 165 -10.74 -0.24 30.09
CA PHE A 165 -9.89 0.12 31.23
C PHE A 165 -10.66 0.96 32.27
N TYR A 166 -11.49 1.92 31.85
CA TYR A 166 -12.33 2.71 32.78
C TYR A 166 -13.36 1.86 33.49
N CYS A 167 -13.97 0.92 32.80
CA CYS A 167 -14.93 -0.02 33.45
C CYS A 167 -14.27 -0.98 34.43
N MET A 168 -12.99 -1.34 34.22
CA MET A 168 -12.26 -2.22 35.15
C MET A 168 -11.76 -1.49 36.40
N HIS A 169 -11.51 -0.18 36.33
CA HIS A 169 -11.01 0.63 37.48
C HIS A 169 -12.10 1.42 38.19
N GLY A 170 -13.33 1.35 37.74
CA GLY A 170 -14.50 2.10 38.31
C GLY A 170 -15.29 1.36 39.39
N ARG A 171 -14.74 0.31 39.95
CA ARG A 171 -15.33 -0.38 41.12
C ARG A 171 -14.43 -0.26 42.34
N TYR A 172 -14.40 0.93 42.93
CA TYR A 172 -14.12 1.16 44.36
C TYR A 172 -15.03 2.26 44.84
#